data_2792e6a0793c7e8d9d33327b70a78f5f
#
_entry.id   2792e6a0793c7e8d9d33327b70a78f5f
#
_cell.length_a   1.000
_cell.length_b   1.000
_cell.length_c   1.000
_cell.angle_alpha   90.00
_cell.angle_beta   90.00
_cell.angle_gamma   90.00
#
_symmetry.space_group_name_H-M   'P 1'
#
loop_
_entity.id
_entity.type
_entity.pdbx_description
1 polymer ?
#
loop_
_entity_poly.entity_id
_entity_poly.type
_entity_poly.pdbx_seq_one_letter_code
_entity_poly.pdbx_strand_id
1 'polypeptide(L)'
;MTRDHWFEDLADHLGSAYLRYSFTKGTEQEVEFLVHALDLAPGDRVLDVGCGPGRHAHALGRRGIEVVGIDVSERFVALAAEGAPPGVTFRRGDARALPFDGEFDAVISLCQGALGLGGADRALATDREVLAGMARALRPGGCLAASAFSAYFQVRFLEETDTFDAATGVNHERTILRSEAGEDAEHDLWTTCFTPRELTVLAEEAGLAVRAIWSVRPGEYSPRAPDLDSPEFLLVADRPGEGPS
;
A
#
# COMPACT_ATOMS: atom_id res chain seq x y z
N MET A 1 3.32 20.49 -14.41
CA MET A 1 3.75 20.10 -13.05
C MET A 1 4.96 19.21 -13.23
N THR A 2 6.04 19.44 -12.50
CA THR A 2 7.19 18.53 -12.46
C THR A 2 6.73 17.22 -11.85
N ARG A 3 7.12 16.09 -12.45
CA ARG A 3 6.89 14.76 -11.87
C ARG A 3 7.87 14.62 -10.72
N ASP A 4 7.36 14.43 -9.52
CA ASP A 4 8.16 14.40 -8.29
C ASP A 4 8.37 12.97 -7.75
N HIS A 5 7.80 11.95 -8.42
CA HIS A 5 7.89 10.55 -8.02
C HIS A 5 8.17 9.64 -9.20
N TRP A 6 9.20 8.78 -9.06
CA TRP A 6 9.64 7.85 -10.11
C TRP A 6 8.52 6.92 -10.62
N PHE A 7 7.58 6.57 -9.76
CA PHE A 7 6.47 5.68 -10.08
C PHE A 7 5.46 6.28 -11.09
N GLU A 8 5.40 7.60 -11.24
CA GLU A 8 4.47 8.25 -12.18
C GLU A 8 4.74 7.87 -13.64
N ASP A 9 6.01 7.78 -14.04
CA ASP A 9 6.38 7.37 -15.41
C ASP A 9 5.99 5.91 -15.68
N LEU A 10 6.16 5.06 -14.69
CA LEU A 10 5.75 3.66 -14.75
C LEU A 10 4.23 3.51 -14.83
N ALA A 11 3.49 4.24 -14.03
CA ALA A 11 2.03 4.22 -14.04
C ALA A 11 1.46 4.73 -15.37
N ASP A 12 2.06 5.77 -15.96
CA ASP A 12 1.69 6.30 -17.26
C ASP A 12 1.94 5.28 -18.38
N HIS A 13 3.08 4.58 -18.34
CA HIS A 13 3.40 3.53 -19.29
C HIS A 13 2.41 2.36 -19.20
N LEU A 14 2.15 1.88 -18.00
CA LEU A 14 1.29 0.71 -17.77
C LEU A 14 -0.18 1.00 -18.08
N GLY A 15 -0.70 2.13 -17.63
CA GLY A 15 -2.12 2.43 -17.74
C GLY A 15 -2.99 1.27 -17.22
N SER A 16 -4.03 0.91 -17.97
CA SER A 16 -4.92 -0.21 -17.61
C SER A 16 -4.26 -1.59 -17.65
N ALA A 17 -3.08 -1.73 -18.29
CA ALA A 17 -2.33 -2.99 -18.29
C ALA A 17 -1.89 -3.41 -16.89
N TYR A 18 -1.75 -2.47 -15.95
CA TYR A 18 -1.48 -2.77 -14.55
C TYR A 18 -2.43 -3.83 -13.97
N LEU A 19 -3.72 -3.77 -14.33
CA LEU A 19 -4.73 -4.73 -13.86
C LEU A 19 -4.62 -6.14 -14.45
N ARG A 20 -3.70 -6.37 -15.39
CA ARG A 20 -3.45 -7.70 -15.99
C ARG A 20 -2.43 -8.53 -15.19
N TYR A 21 -1.65 -7.90 -14.32
CA TYR A 21 -0.63 -8.57 -13.52
C TYR A 21 -1.26 -9.52 -12.49
N SER A 22 -0.55 -10.61 -12.20
CA SER A 22 -1.06 -11.70 -11.35
C SER A 22 -1.43 -11.24 -9.93
N PHE A 23 -0.67 -10.31 -9.37
CA PHE A 23 -0.91 -9.78 -8.03
C PHE A 23 -2.21 -8.98 -7.90
N THR A 24 -2.86 -8.60 -9.01
CA THR A 24 -4.15 -7.90 -8.96
C THR A 24 -5.36 -8.83 -8.90
N LYS A 25 -5.18 -10.14 -9.07
CA LYS A 25 -6.28 -11.11 -9.25
C LYS A 25 -6.94 -11.54 -7.93
N GLY A 26 -6.36 -11.24 -6.81
CA GLY A 26 -6.84 -11.68 -5.48
C GLY A 26 -7.72 -10.68 -4.73
N THR A 27 -8.12 -9.59 -5.35
CA THR A 27 -8.77 -8.44 -4.70
C THR A 27 -9.95 -8.80 -3.78
N GLU A 28 -10.85 -9.68 -4.22
CA GLU A 28 -12.04 -10.01 -3.41
C GLU A 28 -11.67 -10.79 -2.14
N GLN A 29 -10.69 -11.69 -2.20
CA GLN A 29 -10.19 -12.42 -1.04
C GLN A 29 -9.45 -11.49 -0.08
N GLU A 30 -8.61 -10.59 -0.60
CA GLU A 30 -7.89 -9.59 0.18
C GLU A 30 -8.87 -8.69 0.93
N VAL A 31 -9.89 -8.17 0.24
CA VAL A 31 -10.90 -7.29 0.83
C VAL A 31 -11.78 -8.03 1.85
N GLU A 32 -12.19 -9.27 1.57
CA GLU A 32 -12.94 -10.07 2.54
C GLU A 32 -12.14 -10.28 3.82
N PHE A 33 -10.85 -10.60 3.69
CA PHE A 33 -9.96 -10.72 4.84
C PHE A 33 -9.84 -9.41 5.62
N LEU A 34 -9.65 -8.28 4.93
CA LEU A 34 -9.49 -6.97 5.57
C LEU A 34 -10.76 -6.50 6.28
N VAL A 35 -11.94 -6.72 5.70
CA VAL A 35 -13.22 -6.40 6.34
C VAL A 35 -13.31 -7.08 7.71
N HIS A 36 -12.91 -8.34 7.82
CA HIS A 36 -12.90 -9.06 9.09
C HIS A 36 -11.74 -8.63 10.01
N ALA A 37 -10.53 -8.44 9.48
CA ALA A 37 -9.36 -8.11 10.27
C ALA A 37 -9.41 -6.70 10.89
N LEU A 38 -10.09 -5.77 10.21
CA LEU A 38 -10.27 -4.38 10.63
C LEU A 38 -11.68 -4.10 11.20
N ASP A 39 -12.54 -5.13 11.30
CA ASP A 39 -13.92 -5.04 11.79
C ASP A 39 -14.75 -3.96 11.06
N LEU A 40 -14.63 -3.92 9.71
CA LEU A 40 -15.29 -2.92 8.88
C LEU A 40 -16.77 -3.28 8.65
N ALA A 41 -17.63 -2.27 8.73
CA ALA A 41 -19.06 -2.36 8.49
C ALA A 41 -19.52 -1.37 7.40
N PRO A 42 -20.68 -1.61 6.75
CA PRO A 42 -21.26 -0.64 5.84
C PRO A 42 -21.45 0.72 6.53
N GLY A 43 -21.02 1.79 5.88
CA GLY A 43 -21.01 3.16 6.40
C GLY A 43 -19.69 3.60 7.04
N ASP A 44 -18.76 2.68 7.32
CA ASP A 44 -17.40 3.05 7.73
C ASP A 44 -16.68 3.79 6.62
N ARG A 45 -15.78 4.68 7.01
CA ARG A 45 -14.99 5.52 6.11
C ARG A 45 -13.54 5.07 6.07
N VAL A 46 -13.08 4.64 4.89
CA VAL A 46 -11.74 4.09 4.65
C VAL A 46 -10.92 5.02 3.75
N LEU A 47 -9.64 5.21 4.09
CA LEU A 47 -8.65 5.83 3.21
C LEU A 47 -7.80 4.72 2.57
N ASP A 48 -7.76 4.69 1.24
CA ASP A 48 -6.90 3.78 0.45
C ASP A 48 -5.70 4.57 -0.10
N VAL A 49 -4.53 4.39 0.50
CA VAL A 49 -3.31 5.15 0.20
C VAL A 49 -2.44 4.40 -0.80
N GLY A 50 -2.17 5.02 -1.94
CA GLY A 50 -1.57 4.35 -3.10
C GLY A 50 -2.58 3.41 -3.74
N CYS A 51 -3.81 3.91 -3.95
CA CYS A 51 -4.95 3.09 -4.39
C CYS A 51 -4.79 2.52 -5.80
N GLY A 52 -3.80 2.98 -6.58
CA GLY A 52 -3.64 2.59 -7.98
C GLY A 52 -4.91 2.79 -8.79
N PRO A 53 -5.25 1.84 -9.71
CA PRO A 53 -6.50 1.87 -10.47
C PRO A 53 -7.76 1.53 -9.63
N GLY A 54 -7.70 1.58 -8.30
CA GLY A 54 -8.86 1.56 -7.41
C GLY A 54 -9.46 0.18 -7.12
N ARG A 55 -8.77 -0.93 -7.36
CA ARG A 55 -9.34 -2.29 -7.25
C ARG A 55 -9.89 -2.62 -5.85
N HIS A 56 -9.17 -2.26 -4.77
CA HIS A 56 -9.61 -2.47 -3.40
C HIS A 56 -10.73 -1.50 -3.00
N ALA A 57 -10.57 -0.21 -3.35
CA ALA A 57 -11.58 0.80 -3.09
C ALA A 57 -12.93 0.44 -3.72
N HIS A 58 -12.93 -0.03 -4.97
CA HIS A 58 -14.15 -0.50 -5.64
C HIS A 58 -14.80 -1.70 -4.93
N ALA A 59 -13.97 -2.67 -4.50
CA ALA A 59 -14.46 -3.85 -3.80
C ALA A 59 -15.04 -3.53 -2.42
N LEU A 60 -14.44 -2.59 -1.68
CA LEU A 60 -14.96 -2.05 -0.41
C LEU A 60 -16.28 -1.27 -0.65
N GLY A 61 -16.30 -0.40 -1.66
CA GLY A 61 -17.49 0.38 -2.00
C GLY A 61 -18.71 -0.48 -2.35
N ARG A 62 -18.51 -1.61 -3.06
CA ARG A 62 -19.60 -2.58 -3.32
C ARG A 62 -20.17 -3.22 -2.05
N ARG A 63 -19.44 -3.16 -0.94
CA ARG A 63 -19.85 -3.62 0.40
C ARG A 63 -20.48 -2.52 1.25
N GLY A 64 -20.70 -1.31 0.67
CA GLY A 64 -21.30 -0.18 1.35
C GLY A 64 -20.34 0.62 2.23
N ILE A 65 -19.04 0.42 2.08
CA ILE A 65 -17.98 1.17 2.78
C ILE A 65 -17.67 2.44 1.96
N GLU A 66 -17.57 3.59 2.64
CA GLU A 66 -17.17 4.83 2.01
C GLU A 66 -15.64 4.85 1.85
N VAL A 67 -15.16 5.11 0.64
CA VAL A 67 -13.71 5.08 0.38
C VAL A 67 -13.22 6.37 -0.27
N VAL A 68 -12.11 6.88 0.25
CA VAL A 68 -11.31 7.92 -0.41
C VAL A 68 -10.00 7.26 -0.85
N GLY A 69 -9.79 7.14 -2.16
CA GLY A 69 -8.53 6.66 -2.73
C GLY A 69 -7.59 7.82 -3.06
N ILE A 70 -6.33 7.70 -2.66
CA ILE A 70 -5.25 8.64 -2.99
C ILE A 70 -4.17 7.90 -3.76
N ASP A 71 -3.74 8.47 -4.89
CA ASP A 71 -2.58 7.98 -5.64
C ASP A 71 -1.78 9.16 -6.21
N VAL A 72 -0.46 8.97 -6.35
CA VAL A 72 0.43 9.99 -6.94
C VAL A 72 0.20 10.12 -8.44
N SER A 73 -0.19 9.04 -9.11
CA SER A 73 -0.42 8.98 -10.55
C SER A 73 -1.79 9.53 -10.93
N GLU A 74 -1.79 10.60 -11.72
CA GLU A 74 -3.02 11.13 -12.31
C GLU A 74 -3.70 10.10 -13.24
N ARG A 75 -2.91 9.31 -13.96
CA ARG A 75 -3.40 8.23 -14.83
C ARG A 75 -4.18 7.18 -14.07
N PHE A 76 -3.63 6.70 -12.94
CA PHE A 76 -4.31 5.71 -12.12
C PHE A 76 -5.56 6.27 -11.44
N VAL A 77 -5.51 7.50 -10.95
CA VAL A 77 -6.70 8.18 -10.39
C VAL A 77 -7.82 8.30 -11.43
N ALA A 78 -7.49 8.65 -12.67
CA ALA A 78 -8.48 8.70 -13.75
C ALA A 78 -9.11 7.33 -14.02
N LEU A 79 -8.30 6.27 -14.11
CA LEU A 79 -8.78 4.89 -14.27
C LEU A 79 -9.63 4.42 -13.08
N ALA A 80 -9.21 4.75 -11.85
CA ALA A 80 -9.95 4.41 -10.64
C ALA A 80 -11.32 5.09 -10.57
N ALA A 81 -11.43 6.31 -11.08
CA ALA A 81 -12.71 7.03 -11.11
C ALA A 81 -13.72 6.42 -12.10
N GLU A 82 -13.25 5.63 -13.09
CA GLU A 82 -14.12 4.96 -14.05
C GLU A 82 -14.94 3.86 -13.34
N GLY A 83 -16.27 3.99 -13.34
CA GLY A 83 -17.16 3.00 -12.75
C GLY A 83 -17.10 2.91 -11.22
N ALA A 84 -16.62 3.94 -10.54
CA ALA A 84 -16.57 3.99 -9.08
C ALA A 84 -17.97 3.77 -8.46
N PRO A 85 -18.13 2.88 -7.48
CA PRO A 85 -19.39 2.71 -6.78
C PRO A 85 -19.80 3.97 -6.00
N PRO A 86 -21.09 4.12 -5.65
CA PRO A 86 -21.52 5.18 -4.75
C PRO A 86 -20.71 5.18 -3.44
N GLY A 87 -20.30 6.36 -2.96
CA GLY A 87 -19.50 6.51 -1.74
C GLY A 87 -17.99 6.33 -1.95
N VAL A 88 -17.54 6.00 -3.16
CA VAL A 88 -16.11 5.87 -3.49
C VAL A 88 -15.66 7.07 -4.31
N THR A 89 -14.57 7.70 -3.88
CA THR A 89 -13.98 8.88 -4.56
C THR A 89 -12.47 8.72 -4.66
N PHE A 90 -11.90 9.32 -5.71
CA PHE A 90 -10.46 9.25 -5.96
C PHE A 90 -9.89 10.65 -6.19
N ARG A 91 -8.67 10.88 -5.73
CA ARG A 91 -7.94 12.12 -5.98
C ARG A 91 -6.45 11.90 -6.03
N ARG A 92 -5.78 12.69 -6.86
CA ARG A 92 -4.34 12.72 -6.90
C ARG A 92 -3.79 13.31 -5.60
N GLY A 93 -2.79 12.65 -5.02
CA GLY A 93 -2.12 13.11 -3.81
C GLY A 93 -0.87 12.31 -3.53
N ASP A 94 0.01 12.92 -2.74
CA ASP A 94 1.26 12.32 -2.31
C ASP A 94 1.07 11.72 -0.91
N ALA A 95 1.39 10.43 -0.76
CA ALA A 95 1.28 9.72 0.52
C ALA A 95 2.19 10.32 1.62
N ARG A 96 3.26 11.00 1.24
CA ARG A 96 4.18 11.72 2.15
C ARG A 96 3.54 12.96 2.79
N ALA A 97 2.45 13.48 2.20
CA ALA A 97 1.81 14.73 2.61
C ALA A 97 0.28 14.60 2.62
N LEU A 98 -0.26 13.57 3.27
CA LEU A 98 -1.70 13.35 3.37
C LEU A 98 -2.38 14.50 4.12
N PRO A 99 -3.43 15.14 3.52
CA PRO A 99 -4.09 16.30 4.10
C PRO A 99 -5.25 15.94 5.05
N PHE A 100 -5.12 14.84 5.80
CA PHE A 100 -6.19 14.31 6.65
C PHE A 100 -5.77 14.29 8.13
N ASP A 101 -6.74 14.49 9.01
CA ASP A 101 -6.54 14.45 10.46
C ASP A 101 -7.81 13.89 11.16
N GLY A 102 -7.73 12.66 11.63
CA GLY A 102 -8.81 12.04 12.43
C GLY A 102 -10.12 11.77 11.68
N GLU A 103 -10.07 11.52 10.37
CA GLU A 103 -11.26 11.44 9.54
C GLU A 103 -11.74 10.01 9.22
N PHE A 104 -10.88 9.00 9.37
CA PHE A 104 -11.14 7.66 8.87
C PHE A 104 -11.23 6.62 9.98
N ASP A 105 -12.16 5.67 9.81
CA ASP A 105 -12.30 4.48 10.64
C ASP A 105 -11.15 3.50 10.41
N ALA A 106 -10.73 3.39 9.15
CA ALA A 106 -9.55 2.63 8.79
C ALA A 106 -8.73 3.29 7.67
N VAL A 107 -7.44 2.96 7.63
CA VAL A 107 -6.52 3.29 6.54
C VAL A 107 -5.94 2.00 6.00
N ILE A 108 -5.96 1.84 4.69
CA ILE A 108 -5.30 0.72 4.00
C ILE A 108 -4.23 1.25 3.04
N SER A 109 -3.16 0.46 2.85
CA SER A 109 -2.16 0.65 1.80
C SER A 109 -1.64 -0.72 1.40
N LEU A 110 -2.08 -1.22 0.25
CA LEU A 110 -1.89 -2.61 -0.14
C LEU A 110 -1.09 -2.73 -1.43
N CYS A 111 -0.45 -3.87 -1.60
CA CYS A 111 0.42 -4.14 -2.76
C CYS A 111 1.46 -3.03 -2.95
N GLN A 112 2.09 -2.64 -1.85
CA GLN A 112 3.06 -1.54 -1.78
C GLN A 112 2.52 -0.20 -2.35
N GLY A 113 1.25 0.08 -2.12
CA GLY A 113 0.61 1.29 -2.64
C GLY A 113 1.34 2.58 -2.29
N ALA A 114 1.96 2.64 -1.10
CA ALA A 114 2.71 3.82 -0.67
C ALA A 114 3.93 3.50 0.19
N LEU A 115 3.89 2.42 1.00
CA LEU A 115 4.99 2.04 1.89
C LEU A 115 6.07 1.30 1.10
N GLY A 116 7.34 1.72 1.26
CA GLY A 116 8.47 1.11 0.58
C GLY A 116 8.78 1.66 -0.82
N LEU A 117 8.14 2.75 -1.25
CA LEU A 117 8.35 3.35 -2.57
C LEU A 117 9.16 4.66 -2.54
N GLY A 118 9.94 4.88 -1.49
CA GLY A 118 10.73 6.12 -1.29
C GLY A 118 11.88 6.34 -2.28
N GLY A 119 12.15 5.38 -3.15
CA GLY A 119 13.30 5.42 -4.05
C GLY A 119 14.63 5.14 -3.35
N ALA A 120 15.76 5.26 -4.06
CA ALA A 120 17.08 4.87 -3.56
C ALA A 120 17.58 5.73 -2.38
N ASP A 121 17.32 7.04 -2.41
CA ASP A 121 18.03 7.98 -1.53
C ASP A 121 17.30 8.33 -0.22
N ARG A 122 16.00 8.10 -0.14
CA ARG A 122 15.16 8.56 0.99
C ARG A 122 14.23 7.50 1.57
N ALA A 123 14.49 6.24 1.30
CA ALA A 123 13.59 5.14 1.66
C ALA A 123 13.00 5.26 3.08
N LEU A 124 13.82 5.16 4.11
CA LEU A 124 13.36 5.19 5.51
C LEU A 124 12.68 6.51 5.92
N ALA A 125 13.16 7.67 5.44
CA ALA A 125 12.54 8.96 5.74
C ALA A 125 11.14 9.06 5.11
N THR A 126 11.00 8.58 3.88
CA THR A 126 9.71 8.52 3.17
C THR A 126 8.74 7.58 3.88
N ASP A 127 9.19 6.40 4.31
CA ASP A 127 8.34 5.43 5.00
C ASP A 127 7.80 5.98 6.33
N ARG A 128 8.63 6.74 7.07
CA ARG A 128 8.20 7.46 8.28
C ARG A 128 7.15 8.53 7.98
N GLU A 129 7.36 9.35 6.94
CA GLU A 129 6.40 10.38 6.52
C GLU A 129 5.06 9.76 6.13
N VAL A 130 5.09 8.67 5.37
CA VAL A 130 3.89 7.93 4.92
C VAL A 130 3.13 7.34 6.11
N LEU A 131 3.79 6.57 6.97
CA LEU A 131 3.15 5.95 8.14
C LEU A 131 2.60 6.99 9.12
N ALA A 132 3.33 8.07 9.37
CA ALA A 132 2.85 9.17 10.22
C ALA A 132 1.63 9.87 9.62
N GLY A 133 1.58 10.04 8.29
CA GLY A 133 0.42 10.56 7.57
C GLY A 133 -0.79 9.65 7.68
N MET A 134 -0.61 8.35 7.51
CA MET A 134 -1.66 7.34 7.65
C MET A 134 -2.20 7.30 9.09
N ALA A 135 -1.32 7.29 10.09
CA ALA A 135 -1.69 7.31 11.50
C ALA A 135 -2.49 8.56 11.88
N ARG A 136 -2.06 9.73 11.37
CA ARG A 136 -2.79 10.99 11.60
C ARG A 136 -4.16 10.98 10.95
N ALA A 137 -4.33 10.36 9.78
CA ALA A 137 -5.61 10.28 9.08
C ALA A 137 -6.67 9.45 9.82
N LEU A 138 -6.26 8.46 10.62
CA LEU A 138 -7.15 7.66 11.46
C LEU A 138 -7.78 8.50 12.57
N ARG A 139 -9.04 8.24 12.88
CA ARG A 139 -9.65 8.70 14.13
C ARG A 139 -9.05 7.95 15.34
N PRO A 140 -9.11 8.50 16.56
CA PRO A 140 -8.80 7.72 17.76
C PRO A 140 -9.59 6.42 17.80
N GLY A 141 -8.92 5.28 18.00
CA GLY A 141 -9.51 3.93 17.92
C GLY A 141 -9.67 3.38 16.50
N GLY A 142 -9.29 4.12 15.47
CA GLY A 142 -9.24 3.62 14.09
C GLY A 142 -8.07 2.67 13.84
N CYS A 143 -8.11 1.90 12.77
CA CYS A 143 -7.14 0.85 12.48
C CYS A 143 -6.48 0.98 11.11
N LEU A 144 -5.25 0.46 10.99
CA LEU A 144 -4.44 0.47 9.78
C LEU A 144 -4.15 -0.95 9.32
N ALA A 145 -4.18 -1.18 8.01
CA ALA A 145 -3.56 -2.34 7.37
C ALA A 145 -2.66 -1.88 6.20
N ALA A 146 -1.37 -2.20 6.29
CA ALA A 146 -0.41 -1.88 5.24
C ALA A 146 0.42 -3.10 4.87
N SER A 147 0.50 -3.42 3.57
CA SER A 147 1.42 -4.45 3.10
C SER A 147 2.78 -3.85 2.75
N ALA A 148 3.82 -4.62 3.00
CA ALA A 148 5.21 -4.25 2.76
C ALA A 148 6.01 -5.46 2.26
N PHE A 149 6.96 -5.27 1.36
CA PHE A 149 7.83 -6.34 0.88
C PHE A 149 8.68 -6.94 2.01
N SER A 150 8.80 -8.27 2.00
CA SER A 150 9.62 -9.00 2.94
C SER A 150 11.11 -8.96 2.54
N ALA A 151 11.95 -8.38 3.41
CA ALA A 151 13.40 -8.42 3.23
C ALA A 151 13.95 -9.87 3.23
N TYR A 152 13.31 -10.76 3.97
CA TYR A 152 13.72 -12.18 4.01
C TYR A 152 13.46 -12.87 2.67
N PHE A 153 12.27 -12.65 2.11
CA PHE A 153 11.91 -13.20 0.81
C PHE A 153 12.82 -12.64 -0.29
N GLN A 154 12.99 -11.32 -0.32
CA GLN A 154 13.78 -10.65 -1.35
C GLN A 154 15.23 -11.14 -1.38
N VAL A 155 15.90 -11.23 -0.23
CA VAL A 155 17.27 -11.74 -0.14
C VAL A 155 17.36 -13.23 -0.50
N ARG A 156 16.35 -14.03 -0.10
CA ARG A 156 16.34 -15.47 -0.37
C ARG A 156 16.13 -15.79 -1.85
N PHE A 157 15.33 -15.00 -2.55
CA PHE A 157 14.94 -15.21 -3.94
C PHE A 157 15.45 -14.08 -4.86
N LEU A 158 16.60 -13.48 -4.50
CA LEU A 158 17.20 -12.40 -5.27
C LEU A 158 17.51 -12.89 -6.69
N GLU A 159 17.01 -12.19 -7.68
CA GLU A 159 17.23 -12.50 -9.10
C GLU A 159 18.55 -11.89 -9.58
N GLU A 160 19.11 -12.41 -10.68
CA GLU A 160 20.38 -11.92 -11.25
C GLU A 160 20.30 -10.46 -11.75
N THR A 161 19.09 -10.01 -12.06
CA THR A 161 18.80 -8.64 -12.52
C THR A 161 18.65 -7.65 -11.39
N ASP A 162 18.55 -8.14 -10.14
CA ASP A 162 18.30 -7.35 -8.97
C ASP A 162 19.58 -6.96 -8.24
N THR A 163 19.53 -5.83 -7.57
CA THR A 163 20.57 -5.38 -6.65
C THR A 163 19.95 -5.01 -5.32
N PHE A 164 20.31 -5.73 -4.27
CA PHE A 164 19.84 -5.47 -2.91
C PHE A 164 20.90 -4.73 -2.10
N ASP A 165 20.59 -3.51 -1.65
CA ASP A 165 21.43 -2.76 -0.72
C ASP A 165 21.11 -3.16 0.72
N ALA A 166 21.99 -3.94 1.34
CA ALA A 166 21.82 -4.42 2.71
C ALA A 166 21.89 -3.31 3.77
N ALA A 167 22.42 -2.13 3.46
CA ALA A 167 22.48 -1.01 4.40
C ALA A 167 21.15 -0.25 4.49
N THR A 168 20.41 -0.20 3.39
CA THR A 168 19.14 0.54 3.28
C THR A 168 17.92 -0.34 3.20
N GLY A 169 18.10 -1.65 2.91
CA GLY A 169 16.99 -2.57 2.66
C GLY A 169 16.30 -2.35 1.31
N VAL A 170 16.89 -1.56 0.41
CA VAL A 170 16.29 -1.24 -0.89
C VAL A 170 16.70 -2.29 -1.94
N ASN A 171 15.70 -2.89 -2.57
CA ASN A 171 15.88 -3.66 -3.80
C ASN A 171 15.73 -2.75 -5.01
N HIS A 172 16.67 -2.81 -5.93
CA HIS A 172 16.61 -2.19 -7.25
C HIS A 172 16.49 -3.31 -8.29
N GLU A 173 15.40 -3.32 -9.00
CA GLU A 173 15.10 -4.25 -10.09
C GLU A 173 15.05 -3.48 -11.41
N ARG A 174 15.61 -4.07 -12.46
CA ARG A 174 15.44 -3.58 -13.82
C ARG A 174 14.60 -4.59 -14.60
N THR A 175 13.42 -4.17 -15.04
CA THR A 175 12.44 -5.06 -15.65
C THR A 175 11.82 -4.47 -16.90
N ILE A 176 11.32 -5.33 -17.79
CA ILE A 176 10.60 -4.92 -19.01
C ILE A 176 9.11 -5.02 -18.72
N LEU A 177 8.40 -3.91 -18.84
CA LEU A 177 6.97 -3.82 -18.63
C LEU A 177 6.25 -3.51 -19.94
N ARG A 178 5.08 -4.14 -20.11
CA ARG A 178 4.26 -3.99 -21.30
C ARG A 178 3.10 -3.05 -21.05
N SER A 179 3.00 -2.02 -21.89
CA SER A 179 1.95 -0.99 -21.80
C SER A 179 0.58 -1.54 -22.23
N GLU A 180 -0.47 -0.74 -22.03
CA GLU A 180 -1.81 -1.03 -22.53
C GLU A 180 -1.88 -1.08 -24.07
N ALA A 181 -1.01 -0.35 -24.76
CA ALA A 181 -0.86 -0.35 -26.20
C ALA A 181 -0.06 -1.57 -26.72
N GLY A 182 0.54 -2.36 -25.81
CA GLY A 182 1.37 -3.51 -26.15
C GLY A 182 2.83 -3.19 -26.43
N GLU A 183 3.30 -2.01 -26.04
CA GLU A 183 4.68 -1.55 -26.18
C GLU A 183 5.50 -1.98 -24.96
N ASP A 184 6.66 -2.57 -25.19
CA ASP A 184 7.59 -2.98 -24.13
C ASP A 184 8.59 -1.85 -23.86
N ALA A 185 8.81 -1.53 -22.57
CA ALA A 185 9.80 -0.57 -22.13
C ALA A 185 10.52 -1.07 -20.87
N GLU A 186 11.82 -0.73 -20.77
CA GLU A 186 12.63 -1.02 -19.60
C GLU A 186 12.36 0.04 -18.51
N HIS A 187 12.13 -0.43 -17.28
CA HIS A 187 11.91 0.42 -16.12
C HIS A 187 12.76 -0.03 -14.95
N ASP A 188 13.20 0.94 -14.17
CA ASP A 188 13.86 0.72 -12.88
C ASP A 188 12.80 0.79 -11.76
N LEU A 189 12.81 -0.21 -10.87
CA LEU A 189 11.93 -0.28 -9.71
C LEU A 189 12.79 -0.25 -8.44
N TRP A 190 12.45 0.65 -7.52
CA TRP A 190 13.08 0.73 -6.20
C TRP A 190 12.08 0.41 -5.12
N THR A 191 12.35 -0.62 -4.35
CA THR A 191 11.44 -1.11 -3.32
C THR A 191 12.18 -1.28 -2.01
N THR A 192 11.75 -0.60 -0.95
CA THR A 192 12.23 -0.90 0.39
C THR A 192 11.58 -2.19 0.87
N CYS A 193 12.41 -3.11 1.33
CA CYS A 193 11.99 -4.38 1.91
C CYS A 193 12.18 -4.33 3.42
N PHE A 194 11.21 -4.85 4.15
CA PHE A 194 11.14 -4.72 5.61
C PHE A 194 11.28 -6.05 6.32
N THR A 195 11.74 -5.98 7.54
CA THR A 195 11.56 -7.05 8.53
C THR A 195 10.34 -6.73 9.41
N PRO A 196 9.70 -7.76 10.05
CA PRO A 196 8.62 -7.49 11.01
C PRO A 196 9.04 -6.57 12.16
N ARG A 197 10.31 -6.61 12.57
CA ARG A 197 10.84 -5.75 13.64
C ARG A 197 10.90 -4.29 13.21
N GLU A 198 11.32 -4.01 11.97
CA GLU A 198 11.32 -2.65 11.42
C GLU A 198 9.91 -2.10 11.29
N LEU A 199 8.97 -2.90 10.78
CA LEU A 199 7.57 -2.50 10.70
C LEU A 199 6.98 -2.18 12.08
N THR A 200 7.35 -2.96 13.12
CA THR A 200 6.93 -2.66 14.50
C THR A 200 7.47 -1.30 14.96
N VAL A 201 8.78 -1.07 14.79
CA VAL A 201 9.40 0.19 15.23
C VAL A 201 8.81 1.40 14.50
N LEU A 202 8.65 1.30 13.17
CA LEU A 202 8.08 2.38 12.36
C LEU A 202 6.62 2.69 12.72
N ALA A 203 5.82 1.66 13.00
CA ALA A 203 4.44 1.84 13.44
C ALA A 203 4.36 2.50 14.82
N GLU A 204 5.20 2.08 15.78
CA GLU A 204 5.28 2.67 17.11
C GLU A 204 5.77 4.12 17.07
N GLU A 205 6.77 4.44 16.23
CA GLU A 205 7.23 5.81 15.98
C GLU A 205 6.11 6.70 15.41
N ALA A 206 5.22 6.14 14.60
CA ALA A 206 4.04 6.83 14.07
C ALA A 206 2.89 6.96 15.10
N GLY A 207 3.05 6.43 16.32
CA GLY A 207 2.03 6.46 17.38
C GLY A 207 0.95 5.38 17.23
N LEU A 208 1.23 4.32 16.48
CA LEU A 208 0.33 3.17 16.31
C LEU A 208 0.70 2.05 17.27
N ALA A 209 -0.31 1.33 17.75
CA ALA A 209 -0.15 0.09 18.51
C ALA A 209 -0.26 -1.10 17.57
N VAL A 210 0.83 -1.85 17.38
CA VAL A 210 0.84 -3.01 16.50
C VAL A 210 -0.02 -4.13 17.08
N ARG A 211 -1.06 -4.54 16.33
CA ARG A 211 -1.94 -5.65 16.67
C ARG A 211 -1.38 -6.97 16.17
N ALA A 212 -0.91 -6.98 14.92
CA ALA A 212 -0.33 -8.15 14.28
C ALA A 212 0.56 -7.77 13.09
N ILE A 213 1.50 -8.66 12.76
CA ILE A 213 2.18 -8.67 11.47
C ILE A 213 2.05 -10.10 10.94
N TRP A 214 1.47 -10.23 9.75
CA TRP A 214 1.23 -11.52 9.11
C TRP A 214 2.02 -11.64 7.82
N SER A 215 2.53 -12.83 7.53
CA SER A 215 3.02 -13.17 6.19
C SER A 215 1.84 -13.38 5.25
N VAL A 216 1.83 -12.66 4.13
CA VAL A 216 0.76 -12.72 3.14
C VAL A 216 1.31 -12.89 1.72
N ARG A 217 0.43 -13.35 0.84
CA ARG A 217 0.63 -13.36 -0.61
C ARG A 217 -0.57 -12.70 -1.28
N PRO A 218 -0.40 -11.99 -2.40
CA PRO A 218 -1.53 -11.46 -3.15
C PRO A 218 -2.59 -12.54 -3.41
N GLY A 219 -3.84 -12.25 -3.01
CA GLY A 219 -4.96 -13.18 -3.13
C GLY A 219 -5.03 -14.33 -2.11
N GLU A 220 -4.09 -14.40 -1.17
CA GLU A 220 -4.03 -15.45 -0.14
C GLU A 220 -3.80 -14.85 1.26
N TYR A 221 -4.52 -13.79 1.60
CA TYR A 221 -4.42 -13.16 2.91
C TYR A 221 -4.99 -14.06 4.00
N SER A 222 -4.22 -14.28 5.05
CA SER A 222 -4.60 -15.10 6.21
C SER A 222 -3.74 -14.74 7.43
N PRO A 223 -4.19 -15.01 8.67
CA PRO A 223 -3.44 -14.70 9.89
C PRO A 223 -2.31 -15.70 10.11
N ARG A 224 -1.29 -15.66 9.26
CA ARG A 224 -0.10 -16.50 9.30
C ARG A 224 1.05 -15.76 9.96
N ALA A 225 1.73 -16.39 10.92
CA ALA A 225 2.92 -15.82 11.51
C ALA A 225 4.00 -15.51 10.44
N PRO A 226 4.83 -14.46 10.66
CA PRO A 226 5.91 -14.12 9.74
C PRO A 226 6.81 -15.31 9.42
N ASP A 227 7.07 -15.53 8.14
CA ASP A 227 7.94 -16.57 7.59
C ASP A 227 8.98 -16.00 6.62
N LEU A 228 9.85 -16.88 6.08
CA LEU A 228 10.92 -16.48 5.17
C LEU A 228 10.57 -16.64 3.68
N ASP A 229 9.40 -17.21 3.39
CA ASP A 229 9.01 -17.67 2.05
C ASP A 229 7.83 -16.86 1.47
N SER A 230 7.27 -15.97 2.27
CA SER A 230 6.17 -15.09 1.84
C SER A 230 6.72 -13.75 1.34
N PRO A 231 6.23 -13.25 0.19
CA PRO A 231 6.78 -12.04 -0.44
C PRO A 231 6.44 -10.76 0.34
N GLU A 232 5.38 -10.77 1.13
CA GLU A 232 4.89 -9.59 1.82
C GLU A 232 4.57 -9.86 3.29
N PHE A 233 4.70 -8.80 4.09
CA PHE A 233 4.12 -8.71 5.42
C PHE A 233 2.92 -7.76 5.39
N LEU A 234 1.85 -8.12 6.09
CA LEU A 234 0.71 -7.24 6.36
C LEU A 234 0.81 -6.76 7.81
N LEU A 235 1.14 -5.50 7.98
CA LEU A 235 1.08 -4.80 9.26
C LEU A 235 -0.37 -4.44 9.55
N VAL A 236 -0.87 -4.84 10.72
CA VAL A 236 -2.15 -4.41 11.27
C VAL A 236 -1.90 -3.72 12.59
N ALA A 237 -2.36 -2.47 12.72
CA ALA A 237 -2.12 -1.64 13.88
C ALA A 237 -3.31 -0.73 14.18
N ASP A 238 -3.42 -0.29 15.43
CA ASP A 238 -4.49 0.60 15.89
C ASP A 238 -3.94 1.98 16.26
N ARG A 239 -4.67 3.05 15.93
CA ARG A 239 -4.46 4.34 16.58
C ARG A 239 -5.07 4.26 17.97
N PRO A 240 -4.29 4.42 19.06
CA PRO A 240 -4.84 4.39 20.41
C PRO A 240 -6.00 5.36 20.57
N GLY A 241 -7.07 4.94 21.25
CA GLY A 241 -8.15 5.83 21.64
C GLY A 241 -7.67 6.90 22.61
N GLU A 242 -8.39 8.01 22.70
CA GLU A 242 -8.16 8.96 23.79
C GLU A 242 -8.43 8.23 25.11
N GLY A 243 -7.41 8.15 25.97
CA GLY A 243 -7.57 7.53 27.28
C GLY A 243 -8.66 8.26 28.07
N PRO A 244 -9.28 7.62 29.08
CA PRO A 244 -10.25 8.30 29.92
C PRO A 244 -9.57 9.52 30.55
N SER A 245 -10.12 10.69 30.25
CA SER A 245 -9.73 11.99 30.85
C SER A 245 -10.00 12.03 32.33
#